data_a15a3dc753b1d1db0b93abbcc3757986
#
_entry.id   a15a3dc753b1d1db0b93abbcc3757986
#
_cell.length_a   1.000
_cell.length_b   1.000
_cell.length_c   1.000
_cell.angle_alpha   90.00
_cell.angle_beta   90.00
_cell.angle_gamma   90.00
#
_symmetry.space_group_name_H-M   'P 1'
#
loop_
_entity.id
_entity.type
_entity.pdbx_description
1 polymer ?
#
loop_
_entity_poly.entity_id
_entity_poly.type
_entity_poly.pdbx_seq_one_letter_code
_entity_poly.pdbx_strand_id
1 'polypeptide(L)' 'LAEMLKGAKVYKVAVAQQAQQKGHIIVPCADGYIDLLELQLPGKKRMDAAALLNGLKNK' A
#
# COMPACT_ATOMS: atom_id res chain seq x y z
N LEU A 1 -4.55 -2.67 -8.61
CA LEU A 1 -3.62 -2.31 -7.54
C LEU A 1 -2.59 -3.39 -7.27
N ALA A 2 -3.02 -4.65 -7.34
CA ALA A 2 -2.10 -5.77 -7.11
C ALA A 2 -0.97 -5.81 -8.14
N GLU A 3 -1.27 -5.50 -9.38
CA GLU A 3 -0.24 -5.47 -10.41
C GLU A 3 0.74 -4.32 -10.20
N MET A 4 0.23 -3.19 -9.73
CA MET A 4 1.08 -2.03 -9.46
C MET A 4 2.05 -2.32 -8.30
N LEU A 5 1.62 -3.12 -7.34
CA LEU A 5 2.44 -3.47 -6.19
C LEU A 5 3.43 -4.60 -6.46
N LYS A 6 3.30 -5.25 -7.61
CA LYS A 6 4.20 -6.34 -7.97
C LYS A 6 5.62 -5.81 -8.12
N GLY A 7 6.55 -6.38 -7.38
CA GLY A 7 7.93 -5.95 -7.37
C GLY A 7 8.21 -4.76 -6.46
N ALA A 8 7.18 -4.23 -5.79
CA ALA A 8 7.39 -3.14 -4.85
C ALA A 8 8.08 -3.63 -3.58
N LYS A 9 8.85 -2.75 -2.98
CA LYS A 9 9.47 -3.02 -1.67
C LYS A 9 8.63 -2.37 -0.59
N VAL A 10 8.36 -3.11 0.48
CA VAL A 10 7.57 -2.61 1.60
C VAL A 10 8.50 -2.37 2.77
N TYR A 11 8.46 -1.17 3.32
CA TYR A 11 9.35 -0.75 4.41
C TYR A 11 8.65 -0.74 5.75
N LYS A 12 7.36 -0.38 5.78
CA LYS A 12 6.60 -0.35 7.02
C LYS A 12 5.21 -0.87 6.78
N VAL A 13 4.73 -1.68 7.72
CA VAL A 13 3.37 -2.22 7.68
C VAL A 13 2.78 -2.18 9.08
N ALA A 14 1.46 -2.26 9.14
CA ALA A 14 0.74 -2.38 10.40
C ALA A 14 -0.40 -3.37 10.20
N VAL A 15 -0.95 -3.86 11.31
CA VAL A 15 -2.10 -4.74 11.24
C VAL A 15 -3.35 -3.91 11.01
N ALA A 16 -4.14 -4.30 10.01
CA ALA A 16 -5.41 -3.65 9.72
C ALA A 16 -6.55 -4.53 10.21
N GLN A 17 -7.64 -3.89 10.58
CA GLN A 17 -8.83 -4.60 11.05
C GLN A 17 -9.93 -4.64 10.02
N GLN A 18 -9.75 -3.98 8.89
CA GLN A 18 -10.76 -3.89 7.84
C GLN A 18 -10.13 -4.21 6.50
N ALA A 19 -10.93 -4.77 5.60
CA ALA A 19 -10.47 -5.09 4.26
C ALA A 19 -10.17 -3.84 3.45
N GLN A 20 -10.85 -2.74 3.75
CA GLN A 20 -10.66 -1.48 3.07
C GLN A 20 -10.73 -0.32 4.07
N GLN A 21 -9.86 0.65 3.87
CA GLN A 21 -9.87 1.85 4.67
C GLN A 21 -9.45 3.02 3.79
N LYS A 22 -10.22 4.09 3.83
CA LYS A 22 -9.96 5.26 3.00
C LYS A 22 -8.57 5.84 3.29
N GLY A 23 -7.81 6.05 2.25
CA GLY A 23 -6.45 6.59 2.39
C GLY A 23 -5.40 5.56 2.77
N HIS A 24 -5.75 4.27 2.76
CA HIS A 24 -4.85 3.20 3.13
C HIS A 24 -4.81 2.14 2.05
N ILE A 25 -3.69 1.44 1.96
CA ILE A 25 -3.55 0.29 1.09
C ILE A 25 -3.58 -0.95 1.97
N ILE A 26 -4.65 -1.73 1.86
CA ILE A 26 -4.87 -2.90 2.69
C ILE A 26 -4.70 -4.15 1.84
N VAL A 27 -3.87 -5.07 2.31
CA VAL A 27 -3.63 -6.35 1.63
C VAL A 27 -4.18 -7.47 2.47
N PRO A 28 -5.09 -8.29 1.94
CA PRO A 28 -5.61 -9.42 2.70
C PRO A 28 -4.54 -10.50 2.85
N CYS A 29 -4.50 -11.09 4.04
CA CYS A 29 -3.59 -12.17 4.36
C CYS A 29 -4.38 -13.32 4.97
N ALA A 30 -3.71 -14.47 5.15
CA ALA A 30 -4.36 -15.65 5.72
C ALA A 30 -4.91 -15.38 7.11
N ASP A 31 -4.22 -14.55 7.89
CA ASP A 31 -4.57 -14.30 9.28
C ASP A 31 -5.24 -12.93 9.49
N GLY A 32 -5.60 -12.23 8.41
CA GLY A 32 -6.21 -10.92 8.55
C GLY A 32 -5.81 -9.98 7.44
N TYR A 33 -5.62 -8.71 7.80
CA TYR A 33 -5.31 -7.67 6.83
C TYR A 33 -4.05 -6.93 7.25
N ILE A 34 -3.27 -6.51 6.26
CA ILE A 34 -2.06 -5.73 6.48
C ILE A 34 -2.20 -4.37 5.82
N ASP A 35 -1.94 -3.32 6.58
CA ASP A 35 -1.97 -1.94 6.11
C ASP A 35 -0.54 -1.56 5.71
N LEU A 36 -0.34 -1.26 4.45
CA LEU A 36 0.96 -0.84 3.95
C LEU A 36 1.16 0.63 4.28
N LEU A 37 2.12 0.92 5.12
CA LEU A 37 2.39 2.29 5.57
C LEU A 37 3.41 2.98 4.68
N GLU A 38 4.47 2.29 4.31
CA GLU A 38 5.55 2.88 3.53
C GLU A 38 6.11 1.84 2.56
N LEU A 39 6.23 2.22 1.29
CA LEU A 39 6.65 1.29 0.25
C LEU A 39 7.36 2.05 -0.87
N GLN A 40 8.00 1.27 -1.74
CA GLN A 40 8.69 1.81 -2.92
C GLN A 40 8.30 0.99 -4.14
N LEU A 41 7.71 1.65 -5.12
CA LEU A 41 7.39 1.00 -6.39
C LEU A 41 8.64 0.86 -7.24
N PRO A 42 8.67 -0.14 -8.16
CA PRO A 42 9.80 -0.28 -9.08
C PRO A 42 10.00 0.98 -9.90
N GLY A 43 11.23 1.48 -9.90
CA GLY A 43 11.56 2.69 -10.66
C GLY A 43 11.07 3.99 -10.04
N LYS A 44 10.53 3.93 -8.83
CA LYS A 44 10.03 5.10 -8.12
C LYS A 44 10.77 5.30 -6.81
N LYS A 45 10.59 6.47 -6.23
CA LYS A 45 11.16 6.76 -4.92
C LYS A 45 10.30 6.18 -3.81
N ARG A 46 10.91 5.97 -2.65
CA ARG A 46 10.19 5.52 -1.47
C ARG A 46 9.13 6.55 -1.09
N MET A 47 7.94 6.06 -0.78
CA MET A 47 6.82 6.92 -0.43
C MET A 47 5.88 6.20 0.53
N ASP A 48 5.02 6.95 1.21
CA ASP A 48 4.00 6.33 2.04
C ASP A 48 2.76 6.00 1.20
N ALA A 49 1.87 5.21 1.78
CA ALA A 49 0.67 4.77 1.08
C ALA A 49 -0.22 5.93 0.70
N ALA A 50 -0.29 6.95 1.55
CA ALA A 50 -1.12 8.11 1.26
C ALA A 50 -0.62 8.86 0.02
N ALA A 51 0.69 9.00 -0.11
CA ALA A 51 1.27 9.66 -1.27
C ALA A 51 1.00 8.87 -2.55
N LEU A 52 1.12 7.54 -2.47
CA LEU A 52 0.84 6.69 -3.62
C LEU A 52 -0.62 6.81 -4.06
N LEU A 53 -1.54 6.75 -3.11
CA LEU A 53 -2.96 6.86 -3.41
C LEU A 53 -3.31 8.23 -3.99
N ASN A 54 -2.67 9.29 -3.49
CA ASN A 54 -2.86 10.63 -4.04
C ASN A 54 -2.44 10.70 -5.50
N GLY A 55 -1.31 10.10 -5.83
CA GLY A 55 -0.83 10.06 -7.20
C GLY A 55 -1.79 9.33 -8.13
N LEU A 56 -2.38 8.24 -7.67
CA LEU A 56 -3.34 7.49 -8.45
C LEU A 56 -4.64 8.27 -8.63
N LYS A 57 -5.05 8.99 -7.60
CA LYS A 57 -6.31 9.72 -7.63
C LYS A 57 -6.25 10.94 -8.56
N ASN A 58 -5.07 11.51 -8.74
CA ASN A 58 -4.91 12.73 -9.54
C ASN A 58 -4.68 12.47 -11.01
N LYS A 59 -4.79 11.24 -11.43
CA LYS A 59 -4.76 10.92 -12.87
C LYS A 59 -6.16 10.92 -13.47
#